data_e083aee027e4fafa272b1a78e1524857
#
_entry.id   e083aee027e4fafa272b1a78e1524857
#
_cell.length_a   1.000
_cell.length_b   1.000
_cell.length_c   1.000
_cell.angle_alpha   90.00
_cell.angle_beta   90.00
_cell.angle_gamma   90.00
#
_symmetry.space_group_name_H-M   'P 1'
#
loop_
_entity.id
_entity.type
_entity.pdbx_description
1 polymer ?
#
loop_
_entity_poly.entity_id
_entity_poly.type
_entity_poly.pdbx_seq_one_letter_code
_entity_poly.pdbx_strand_id
1 'polypeptide(L)'
;ICLVSLIVYKTDTHEKEQRHITAQLNVATYGERIKNEITSGIEITNALKQILISEDGDIHHFETIAGNLISDSIESIQLAPNGVVTDIYPAAGNEAGKIDLIHDKDRGKISCYARDNHTIITQGPFELKQGGYGIAVRNPVYLKDKNGQEYFWGFTIVILRVPDIFSDATSALSKFGYEYSLSKTDNPWSDNYKVVYQSDPQLTDPVSYDFMIGEENWKFEVTPENGWGNNTLIAVIGVFFIAITLLLAVLTRVWLVSKENKNKFQILAHTDSLTGIYNRYGFDELAEQMITKNPEAKFVAVL
;
A
#
# COMPACT_ATOMS: atom_id res chain seq x y z
N ILE A 1 11.53 -15.49 29.49
CA ILE A 1 10.53 -15.72 28.46
C ILE A 1 9.60 -14.51 28.32
N CYS A 2 8.93 -14.04 29.39
CA CYS A 2 8.00 -12.90 29.32
C CYS A 2 8.63 -11.61 28.78
N LEU A 3 9.87 -11.28 29.16
CA LEU A 3 10.56 -10.08 28.66
C LEU A 3 10.82 -10.17 27.16
N VAL A 4 11.24 -11.33 26.69
CA VAL A 4 11.51 -11.59 25.26
C VAL A 4 10.24 -11.47 24.44
N SER A 5 9.15 -12.12 24.90
CA SER A 5 7.85 -12.01 24.23
C SER A 5 7.37 -10.56 24.17
N LEU A 6 7.62 -9.76 25.21
CA LEU A 6 7.26 -8.35 25.23
C LEU A 6 8.08 -7.52 24.22
N ILE A 7 9.38 -7.81 24.10
CA ILE A 7 10.27 -7.13 23.13
C ILE A 7 9.83 -7.48 21.71
N VAL A 8 9.62 -8.77 21.40
CA VAL A 8 9.15 -9.21 20.08
C VAL A 8 7.81 -8.56 19.74
N TYR A 9 6.86 -8.56 20.66
CA TYR A 9 5.56 -7.93 20.46
C TYR A 9 5.67 -6.42 20.18
N LYS A 10 6.46 -5.69 20.98
CA LYS A 10 6.66 -4.25 20.76
C LYS A 10 7.35 -3.95 19.44
N THR A 11 8.34 -4.75 19.06
CA THR A 11 9.05 -4.56 17.78
C THR A 11 8.11 -4.82 16.62
N ASP A 12 7.32 -5.90 16.66
CA ASP A 12 6.34 -6.22 15.60
C ASP A 12 5.27 -5.11 15.47
N THR A 13 4.74 -4.63 16.60
CA THR A 13 3.75 -3.55 16.59
C THR A 13 4.33 -2.26 15.99
N HIS A 14 5.54 -1.89 16.37
CA HIS A 14 6.20 -0.70 15.85
C HIS A 14 6.51 -0.82 14.35
N GLU A 15 6.99 -1.97 13.90
CA GLU A 15 7.24 -2.25 12.48
C GLU A 15 5.96 -2.18 11.65
N LYS A 16 4.86 -2.75 12.14
CA LYS A 16 3.55 -2.65 11.50
C LYS A 16 3.09 -1.21 11.36
N GLU A 17 3.18 -0.44 12.43
CA GLU A 17 2.82 0.98 12.44
C GLU A 17 3.63 1.78 11.41
N GLN A 18 4.95 1.59 11.36
CA GLN A 18 5.82 2.23 10.36
C GLN A 18 5.45 1.84 8.92
N ARG A 19 5.12 0.58 8.68
CA ARG A 19 4.67 0.09 7.37
C ARG A 19 3.33 0.70 6.98
N HIS A 20 2.37 0.82 7.90
CA HIS A 20 1.09 1.50 7.65
C HIS A 20 1.30 2.97 7.30
N ILE A 21 2.13 3.70 8.03
CA ILE A 21 2.45 5.10 7.73
C ILE A 21 3.09 5.23 6.33
N THR A 22 4.05 4.38 6.01
CA THR A 22 4.71 4.38 4.69
C THR A 22 3.73 4.04 3.58
N ALA A 23 2.87 3.05 3.77
CA ALA A 23 1.84 2.69 2.80
C ALA A 23 0.81 3.80 2.63
N GLN A 24 0.42 4.50 3.71
CA GLN A 24 -0.48 5.64 3.65
C GLN A 24 0.10 6.80 2.84
N LEU A 25 1.39 7.07 2.98
CA LEU A 25 2.08 8.08 2.17
C LEU A 25 2.16 7.65 0.70
N ASN A 26 2.45 6.38 0.43
CA ASN A 26 2.52 5.85 -0.92
C ASN A 26 1.15 5.87 -1.61
N VAL A 27 0.08 5.39 -0.94
CA VAL A 27 -1.27 5.38 -1.53
C VAL A 27 -1.74 6.81 -1.84
N ALA A 28 -1.46 7.78 -0.96
CA ALA A 28 -1.79 9.18 -1.21
C ALA A 28 -0.99 9.76 -2.39
N THR A 29 0.33 9.50 -2.43
CA THR A 29 1.21 10.01 -3.50
C THR A 29 0.81 9.46 -4.88
N TYR A 30 0.63 8.14 -4.97
CA TYR A 30 0.27 7.51 -6.24
C TYR A 30 -1.20 7.68 -6.58
N GLY A 31 -2.09 7.81 -5.58
CA GLY A 31 -3.48 8.19 -5.78
C GLY A 31 -3.64 9.60 -6.37
N GLU A 32 -2.88 10.59 -5.89
CA GLU A 32 -2.83 11.92 -6.50
C GLU A 32 -2.28 11.86 -7.92
N ARG A 33 -1.30 11.02 -8.20
CA ARG A 33 -0.79 10.84 -9.56
C ARG A 33 -1.86 10.26 -10.49
N ILE A 34 -2.58 9.21 -10.07
CA ILE A 34 -3.71 8.64 -10.81
C ILE A 34 -4.79 9.69 -11.08
N LYS A 35 -5.16 10.46 -10.06
CA LYS A 35 -6.12 11.56 -10.18
C LYS A 35 -5.67 12.60 -11.22
N ASN A 36 -4.39 12.98 -11.21
CA ASN A 36 -3.84 13.94 -12.15
C ASN A 36 -3.86 13.41 -13.60
N GLU A 37 -3.58 12.13 -13.81
CA GLU A 37 -3.67 11.51 -15.13
C GLU A 37 -5.11 11.53 -15.68
N ILE A 38 -6.11 11.22 -14.85
CA ILE A 38 -7.51 11.32 -15.25
C ILE A 38 -7.91 12.79 -15.49
N THR A 39 -7.44 13.69 -14.64
CA THR A 39 -7.69 15.14 -14.76
C THR A 39 -7.09 15.69 -16.05
N SER A 40 -5.95 15.20 -16.51
CA SER A 40 -5.38 15.56 -17.83
C SER A 40 -6.35 15.27 -18.96
N GLY A 41 -7.07 14.13 -18.93
CA GLY A 41 -8.16 13.86 -19.89
C GLY A 41 -9.30 14.88 -19.80
N ILE A 42 -9.64 15.33 -18.59
CA ILE A 42 -10.65 16.39 -18.38
C ILE A 42 -10.17 17.72 -18.98
N GLU A 43 -8.91 18.07 -18.81
CA GLU A 43 -8.33 19.31 -19.34
C GLU A 43 -8.38 19.35 -20.87
N ILE A 44 -8.15 18.22 -21.55
CA ILE A 44 -8.32 18.10 -22.99
C ILE A 44 -9.79 18.36 -23.37
N THR A 45 -10.75 17.77 -22.68
CA THR A 45 -12.18 18.02 -22.96
C THR A 45 -12.55 19.48 -22.74
N ASN A 46 -11.98 20.13 -21.72
CA ASN A 46 -12.18 21.56 -21.46
C ASN A 46 -11.57 22.44 -22.55
N ALA A 47 -10.37 22.12 -23.01
CA ALA A 47 -9.74 22.85 -24.12
C ALA A 47 -10.61 22.80 -25.39
N LEU A 48 -11.07 21.61 -25.78
CA LEU A 48 -11.97 21.44 -26.92
C LEU A 48 -13.30 22.17 -26.74
N LYS A 49 -13.88 22.16 -25.52
CA LYS A 49 -15.07 22.92 -25.18
C LYS A 49 -14.86 24.42 -25.38
N GLN A 50 -13.72 24.97 -24.98
CA GLN A 50 -13.41 26.40 -25.19
C GLN A 50 -13.28 26.76 -26.67
N ILE A 51 -12.68 25.87 -27.48
CA ILE A 51 -12.59 26.07 -28.93
C ILE A 51 -14.00 26.08 -29.54
N LEU A 52 -14.85 25.08 -29.21
CA LEU A 52 -16.25 25.04 -29.69
C LEU A 52 -17.05 26.30 -29.33
N ILE A 53 -16.87 26.84 -28.13
CA ILE A 53 -17.51 28.08 -27.67
C ILE A 53 -17.00 29.29 -28.49
N SER A 54 -15.71 29.31 -28.82
CA SER A 54 -15.09 30.43 -29.56
C SER A 54 -15.37 30.39 -31.07
N GLU A 55 -15.65 29.21 -31.60
CA GLU A 55 -15.86 28.98 -33.02
C GLU A 55 -17.32 28.60 -33.38
N ASP A 56 -18.30 29.04 -32.55
CA ASP A 56 -19.74 28.86 -32.73
C ASP A 56 -20.16 27.38 -32.97
N GLY A 57 -19.48 26.44 -32.31
CA GLY A 57 -19.86 25.00 -32.34
C GLY A 57 -19.17 24.16 -33.41
N ASP A 58 -18.14 24.68 -34.03
CA ASP A 58 -17.29 23.93 -34.97
C ASP A 58 -15.84 23.92 -34.44
N ILE A 59 -15.07 22.92 -34.82
CA ILE A 59 -13.62 22.89 -34.60
C ILE A 59 -12.95 22.74 -35.97
N HIS A 60 -12.51 23.87 -36.49
CA HIS A 60 -11.70 23.85 -37.69
C HIS A 60 -10.39 23.08 -37.42
N HIS A 61 -10.05 22.13 -38.31
CA HIS A 61 -8.85 21.30 -38.17
C HIS A 61 -8.83 20.38 -36.95
N PHE A 62 -10.00 19.81 -36.57
CA PHE A 62 -10.12 18.90 -35.42
C PHE A 62 -9.05 17.80 -35.42
N GLU A 63 -8.82 17.13 -36.55
CA GLU A 63 -7.82 16.04 -36.65
C GLU A 63 -6.41 16.51 -36.26
N THR A 64 -6.02 17.73 -36.67
CA THR A 64 -4.71 18.30 -36.35
C THR A 64 -4.61 18.63 -34.86
N ILE A 65 -5.65 19.21 -34.27
CA ILE A 65 -5.71 19.55 -32.85
C ILE A 65 -5.69 18.27 -32.01
N ALA A 66 -6.55 17.31 -32.31
CA ALA A 66 -6.62 16.04 -31.60
C ALA A 66 -5.31 15.24 -31.74
N GLY A 67 -4.68 15.27 -32.94
CA GLY A 67 -3.39 14.64 -33.19
C GLY A 67 -2.23 15.20 -32.34
N ASN A 68 -2.29 16.47 -31.95
CA ASN A 68 -1.32 17.09 -31.05
C ASN A 68 -1.62 16.82 -29.56
N LEU A 69 -2.85 16.40 -29.23
CA LEU A 69 -3.29 16.15 -27.85
C LEU A 69 -3.29 14.66 -27.49
N ILE A 70 -3.24 13.77 -28.50
CA ILE A 70 -3.23 12.33 -28.28
C ILE A 70 -1.92 11.88 -27.61
N SER A 71 -2.01 10.92 -26.70
CA SER A 71 -0.87 10.27 -26.05
C SER A 71 -1.08 8.76 -25.98
N ASP A 72 -0.08 8.00 -25.56
CA ASP A 72 -0.17 6.54 -25.45
C ASP A 72 -1.27 6.06 -24.49
N SER A 73 -1.61 6.88 -23.49
CA SER A 73 -2.69 6.62 -22.54
C SER A 73 -4.08 7.05 -23.00
N ILE A 74 -4.18 7.69 -24.17
CA ILE A 74 -5.46 8.15 -24.75
C ILE A 74 -5.79 7.30 -25.96
N GLU A 75 -6.92 6.57 -25.88
CA GLU A 75 -7.43 5.77 -27.00
C GLU A 75 -7.99 6.62 -28.12
N SER A 76 -8.80 7.64 -27.76
CA SER A 76 -9.39 8.55 -28.74
C SER A 76 -9.88 9.85 -28.12
N ILE A 77 -9.96 10.88 -28.96
CA ILE A 77 -10.58 12.17 -28.69
C ILE A 77 -11.77 12.30 -29.63
N GLN A 78 -12.94 12.71 -29.11
CA GLN A 78 -14.19 12.66 -29.86
C GLN A 78 -15.04 13.90 -29.63
N LEU A 79 -15.84 14.25 -30.64
CA LEU A 79 -16.90 15.24 -30.58
C LEU A 79 -18.25 14.57 -30.80
N ALA A 80 -19.25 14.96 -30.02
CA ALA A 80 -20.59 14.36 -30.12
C ALA A 80 -21.68 15.45 -30.12
N PRO A 81 -21.85 16.21 -31.21
CA PRO A 81 -22.94 17.17 -31.34
C PRO A 81 -24.30 16.47 -31.18
N ASN A 82 -25.19 17.08 -30.38
CA ASN A 82 -26.51 16.52 -30.02
C ASN A 82 -26.41 15.11 -29.37
N GLY A 83 -25.22 14.74 -28.85
CA GLY A 83 -24.99 13.44 -28.22
C GLY A 83 -24.59 12.32 -29.19
N VAL A 84 -24.52 12.58 -30.52
CA VAL A 84 -24.08 11.61 -31.51
C VAL A 84 -22.62 11.86 -31.85
N VAL A 85 -21.79 10.82 -31.71
CA VAL A 85 -20.35 10.93 -32.00
C VAL A 85 -20.14 11.05 -33.51
N THR A 86 -19.68 12.21 -33.97
CA THR A 86 -19.44 12.51 -35.40
C THR A 86 -17.98 12.56 -35.76
N ASP A 87 -17.15 13.07 -34.87
CA ASP A 87 -15.72 13.26 -35.09
C ASP A 87 -14.92 12.43 -34.07
N ILE A 88 -13.96 11.66 -34.54
CA ILE A 88 -13.12 10.77 -33.75
C ILE A 88 -11.69 10.81 -34.26
N TYR A 89 -10.74 11.03 -33.37
CA TYR A 89 -9.33 10.88 -33.66
C TYR A 89 -8.66 9.90 -32.69
N PRO A 90 -7.87 8.91 -33.16
CA PRO A 90 -7.69 8.53 -34.56
C PRO A 90 -8.97 7.91 -35.15
N ALA A 91 -9.22 8.13 -36.44
CA ALA A 91 -10.39 7.59 -37.16
C ALA A 91 -10.28 6.07 -37.34
N ALA A 92 -9.07 5.52 -37.46
CA ALA A 92 -8.83 4.11 -37.70
C ALA A 92 -9.36 3.25 -36.53
N GLY A 93 -10.26 2.30 -36.85
CA GLY A 93 -10.88 1.40 -35.87
C GLY A 93 -12.06 1.99 -35.10
N ASN A 94 -12.40 3.26 -35.31
CA ASN A 94 -13.50 3.96 -34.67
C ASN A 94 -14.64 4.22 -35.64
N GLU A 95 -15.90 4.10 -35.19
CA GLU A 95 -17.10 4.27 -36.04
C GLU A 95 -17.83 5.58 -35.69
N ALA A 96 -17.53 6.65 -36.45
CA ALA A 96 -18.27 7.90 -36.36
C ALA A 96 -19.72 7.73 -36.84
N GLY A 97 -20.66 8.48 -36.28
CA GLY A 97 -22.08 8.52 -36.69
C GLY A 97 -22.96 7.36 -36.20
N LYS A 98 -22.39 6.35 -35.52
CA LYS A 98 -23.14 5.19 -35.01
C LYS A 98 -23.38 5.17 -33.50
N ILE A 99 -22.70 6.01 -32.74
CA ILE A 99 -22.77 6.03 -31.27
C ILE A 99 -23.64 7.21 -30.88
N ASP A 100 -24.88 6.93 -30.47
CA ASP A 100 -25.79 7.91 -29.86
C ASP A 100 -25.73 7.78 -28.35
N LEU A 101 -25.08 8.72 -27.69
CA LEU A 101 -24.82 8.70 -26.24
C LEU A 101 -26.07 9.04 -25.39
N ILE A 102 -27.06 9.67 -25.98
CA ILE A 102 -28.27 10.09 -25.28
C ILE A 102 -29.32 8.97 -25.27
N HIS A 103 -29.49 8.27 -26.39
CA HIS A 103 -30.52 7.24 -26.55
C HIS A 103 -29.97 5.80 -26.35
N ASP A 104 -28.69 5.66 -26.08
CA ASP A 104 -28.08 4.36 -25.82
C ASP A 104 -28.58 3.78 -24.47
N LYS A 105 -28.85 2.47 -24.41
CA LYS A 105 -29.41 1.81 -23.24
C LYS A 105 -28.48 1.85 -22.02
N ASP A 106 -27.18 1.72 -22.24
CA ASP A 106 -26.16 1.59 -21.19
C ASP A 106 -25.53 2.95 -20.85
N ARG A 107 -25.45 3.86 -21.85
CA ARG A 107 -24.74 5.14 -21.73
C ARG A 107 -25.71 6.32 -21.56
N GLY A 108 -26.98 6.17 -21.95
CA GLY A 108 -27.94 7.26 -22.03
C GLY A 108 -28.23 7.90 -20.67
N LYS A 109 -28.46 7.09 -19.65
CA LYS A 109 -28.79 7.61 -18.32
C LYS A 109 -27.68 8.51 -17.75
N ILE A 110 -26.43 8.09 -17.83
CA ILE A 110 -25.31 8.86 -17.31
C ILE A 110 -24.98 10.07 -18.22
N SER A 111 -25.16 9.94 -19.54
CA SER A 111 -24.98 11.06 -20.46
C SER A 111 -26.04 12.14 -20.28
N CYS A 112 -27.32 11.76 -20.07
CA CYS A 112 -28.38 12.69 -19.72
C CYS A 112 -28.12 13.38 -18.38
N TYR A 113 -27.64 12.63 -17.39
CA TYR A 113 -27.26 13.21 -16.11
C TYR A 113 -26.15 14.28 -16.26
N ALA A 114 -25.09 14.00 -17.02
CA ALA A 114 -24.04 14.95 -17.31
C ALA A 114 -24.58 16.22 -18.00
N ARG A 115 -25.44 16.03 -18.99
CA ARG A 115 -26.13 17.14 -19.67
C ARG A 115 -26.98 17.94 -18.69
N ASP A 116 -27.90 17.30 -17.96
CA ASP A 116 -28.90 17.99 -17.17
C ASP A 116 -28.33 18.70 -15.92
N ASN A 117 -27.19 18.21 -15.41
CA ASN A 117 -26.47 18.80 -14.27
C ASN A 117 -25.23 19.63 -14.65
N HIS A 118 -24.94 19.82 -15.94
CA HIS A 118 -23.77 20.57 -16.44
C HIS A 118 -22.43 20.06 -15.87
N THR A 119 -22.35 18.76 -15.57
CA THR A 119 -21.19 18.15 -14.89
C THR A 119 -20.42 17.22 -15.80
N ILE A 120 -19.10 17.13 -15.56
CA ILE A 120 -18.24 16.15 -16.20
C ILE A 120 -18.45 14.80 -15.53
N ILE A 121 -18.55 13.76 -16.35
CA ILE A 121 -18.66 12.38 -15.84
C ILE A 121 -17.54 11.50 -16.38
N THR A 122 -17.21 10.45 -15.63
CA THR A 122 -16.38 9.35 -16.11
C THR A 122 -17.20 8.08 -16.18
N GLN A 123 -17.20 7.39 -17.31
CA GLN A 123 -17.90 6.12 -17.49
C GLN A 123 -16.91 5.00 -17.85
N GLY A 124 -17.04 3.87 -17.19
CA GLY A 124 -16.19 2.70 -17.44
C GLY A 124 -15.76 2.02 -16.15
N PRO A 125 -14.78 1.09 -16.19
CA PRO A 125 -14.15 0.64 -17.44
C PRO A 125 -15.13 -0.14 -18.34
N PHE A 126 -14.97 -0.03 -19.66
CA PHE A 126 -15.69 -0.81 -20.66
C PHE A 126 -14.71 -1.36 -21.71
N GLU A 127 -15.08 -2.47 -22.31
CA GLU A 127 -14.25 -3.12 -23.32
C GLU A 127 -14.15 -2.25 -24.59
N LEU A 128 -12.92 -2.07 -25.09
CA LEU A 128 -12.61 -1.35 -26.31
C LEU A 128 -12.67 -2.30 -27.50
N LYS A 129 -13.16 -1.82 -28.64
CA LYS A 129 -13.22 -2.62 -29.89
C LYS A 129 -11.84 -3.08 -30.38
N GLN A 130 -10.81 -2.30 -30.07
CA GLN A 130 -9.42 -2.57 -30.42
C GLN A 130 -8.70 -3.44 -29.37
N GLY A 131 -9.43 -3.93 -28.37
CA GLY A 131 -8.93 -4.71 -27.25
C GLY A 131 -8.50 -3.82 -26.07
N GLY A 132 -8.53 -4.41 -24.86
CA GLY A 132 -8.30 -3.68 -23.61
C GLY A 132 -9.55 -2.98 -23.09
N TYR A 133 -9.36 -2.11 -22.11
CA TYR A 133 -10.46 -1.39 -21.46
C TYR A 133 -10.25 0.13 -21.55
N GLY A 134 -11.35 0.87 -21.55
CA GLY A 134 -11.33 2.32 -21.57
C GLY A 134 -12.24 2.97 -20.54
N ILE A 135 -11.90 4.20 -20.18
CA ILE A 135 -12.72 5.10 -19.37
C ILE A 135 -13.05 6.30 -20.24
N ALA A 136 -14.34 6.58 -20.46
CA ALA A 136 -14.78 7.76 -21.17
C ALA A 136 -14.92 8.93 -20.21
N VAL A 137 -14.18 10.00 -20.43
CA VAL A 137 -14.42 11.32 -19.83
C VAL A 137 -15.33 12.08 -20.78
N ARG A 138 -16.52 12.51 -20.30
CA ARG A 138 -17.49 13.29 -21.07
C ARG A 138 -17.73 14.62 -20.44
N ASN A 139 -17.60 15.69 -21.22
CA ASN A 139 -17.83 17.06 -20.80
C ASN A 139 -18.95 17.67 -21.64
N PRO A 140 -20.09 18.04 -21.05
CA PRO A 140 -21.17 18.65 -21.77
C PRO A 140 -20.82 20.09 -22.19
N VAL A 141 -21.16 20.40 -23.44
CA VAL A 141 -20.93 21.71 -24.07
C VAL A 141 -22.26 22.40 -24.30
N TYR A 142 -22.30 23.67 -23.92
CA TYR A 142 -23.45 24.55 -24.12
C TYR A 142 -23.01 25.78 -24.91
N LEU A 143 -23.81 26.14 -25.90
CA LEU A 143 -23.59 27.32 -26.73
C LEU A 143 -24.79 28.26 -26.57
N LYS A 144 -24.64 29.49 -27.04
CA LYS A 144 -25.71 30.48 -27.08
C LYS A 144 -26.21 30.67 -28.51
N ASP A 145 -27.52 30.65 -28.65
CA ASP A 145 -28.15 30.98 -29.94
C ASP A 145 -28.07 32.51 -30.24
N LYS A 146 -28.58 32.92 -31.41
CA LYS A 146 -28.59 34.34 -31.82
C LYS A 146 -29.38 35.24 -30.88
N ASN A 147 -30.23 34.69 -30.04
CA ASN A 147 -31.02 35.42 -29.02
C ASN A 147 -30.31 35.44 -27.66
N GLY A 148 -29.13 34.79 -27.52
CA GLY A 148 -28.40 34.65 -26.29
C GLY A 148 -28.92 33.53 -25.37
N GLN A 149 -29.87 32.70 -25.88
CA GLN A 149 -30.38 31.55 -25.14
C GLN A 149 -29.38 30.39 -25.19
N GLU A 150 -29.07 29.82 -24.04
CA GLU A 150 -28.19 28.68 -23.91
C GLU A 150 -28.91 27.39 -24.40
N TYR A 151 -28.19 26.59 -25.18
CA TYR A 151 -28.63 25.27 -25.59
C TYR A 151 -27.53 24.23 -25.49
N PHE A 152 -27.91 22.98 -25.26
CA PHE A 152 -26.98 21.88 -25.27
C PHE A 152 -26.46 21.62 -26.68
N TRP A 153 -25.16 21.83 -26.91
CA TRP A 153 -24.53 21.54 -28.19
C TRP A 153 -24.20 20.05 -28.34
N GLY A 154 -23.69 19.40 -27.25
CA GLY A 154 -23.22 18.02 -27.26
C GLY A 154 -22.15 17.76 -26.22
N PHE A 155 -21.23 16.85 -26.53
CA PHE A 155 -20.14 16.49 -25.64
C PHE A 155 -18.78 16.61 -26.36
N THR A 156 -17.76 17.03 -25.60
CA THR A 156 -16.36 16.70 -25.87
C THR A 156 -15.99 15.47 -25.05
N ILE A 157 -15.24 14.54 -25.65
CA ILE A 157 -14.98 13.23 -25.05
C ILE A 157 -13.53 12.86 -25.22
N VAL A 158 -12.95 12.28 -24.18
CA VAL A 158 -11.64 11.61 -24.21
C VAL A 158 -11.84 10.18 -23.69
N ILE A 159 -11.34 9.21 -24.43
CA ILE A 159 -11.30 7.82 -24.00
C ILE A 159 -9.88 7.55 -23.51
N LEU A 160 -9.77 7.26 -22.20
CA LEU A 160 -8.52 6.92 -21.52
C LEU A 160 -8.33 5.41 -21.54
N ARG A 161 -7.15 4.93 -21.91
CA ARG A 161 -6.83 3.49 -22.00
C ARG A 161 -6.43 2.94 -20.65
N VAL A 162 -7.05 1.83 -20.23
CA VAL A 162 -6.74 1.09 -19.01
C VAL A 162 -6.04 -0.22 -19.40
N PRO A 163 -4.88 -0.57 -18.80
CA PRO A 163 -4.25 0.04 -17.62
C PRO A 163 -3.27 1.19 -17.93
N ASP A 164 -3.05 1.56 -19.20
CA ASP A 164 -1.93 2.42 -19.63
C ASP A 164 -1.87 3.74 -18.83
N ILE A 165 -3.04 4.37 -18.61
CA ILE A 165 -3.14 5.62 -17.83
C ILE A 165 -2.68 5.49 -16.38
N PHE A 166 -2.65 4.28 -15.82
CA PHE A 166 -2.23 4.01 -14.44
C PHE A 166 -0.87 3.35 -14.35
N SER A 167 -0.25 3.00 -15.48
CA SER A 167 0.93 2.14 -15.55
C SER A 167 2.11 2.63 -14.73
N ASP A 168 2.38 3.92 -14.75
CA ASP A 168 3.48 4.53 -14.01
C ASP A 168 3.30 4.43 -12.48
N ALA A 169 2.09 4.73 -12.00
CA ALA A 169 1.77 4.66 -10.59
C ALA A 169 1.77 3.21 -10.09
N THR A 170 1.11 2.32 -10.82
CA THR A 170 0.96 0.91 -10.44
C THR A 170 2.24 0.13 -10.55
N SER A 171 3.07 0.38 -11.58
CA SER A 171 4.40 -0.23 -11.72
C SER A 171 5.34 0.16 -10.58
N ALA A 172 5.27 1.40 -10.12
CA ALA A 172 6.07 1.84 -8.97
C ALA A 172 5.63 1.13 -7.68
N LEU A 173 4.32 1.03 -7.44
CA LEU A 173 3.78 0.33 -6.26
C LEU A 173 4.16 -1.15 -6.26
N SER A 174 4.03 -1.85 -7.40
CA SER A 174 4.45 -3.25 -7.52
C SER A 174 5.95 -3.43 -7.24
N LYS A 175 6.81 -2.52 -7.70
CA LYS A 175 8.25 -2.54 -7.38
C LYS A 175 8.54 -2.35 -5.89
N PHE A 176 7.67 -1.64 -5.17
CA PHE A 176 7.76 -1.50 -3.71
C PHE A 176 7.11 -2.67 -2.95
N GLY A 177 6.60 -3.70 -3.65
CA GLY A 177 5.97 -4.88 -3.07
C GLY A 177 4.57 -4.59 -2.51
N TYR A 178 3.81 -3.71 -3.18
CA TYR A 178 2.41 -3.46 -2.86
C TYR A 178 1.48 -4.07 -3.91
N GLU A 179 0.41 -4.65 -3.42
CA GLU A 179 -0.80 -4.93 -4.18
C GLU A 179 -1.76 -3.76 -4.06
N TYR A 180 -2.59 -3.56 -5.07
CA TYR A 180 -3.46 -2.40 -5.17
C TYR A 180 -4.80 -2.72 -5.82
N SER A 181 -5.80 -1.88 -5.51
CA SER A 181 -7.10 -1.84 -6.16
C SER A 181 -7.57 -0.40 -6.32
N LEU A 182 -7.93 -0.03 -7.53
CA LEU A 182 -8.56 1.23 -7.88
C LEU A 182 -10.03 0.98 -8.18
N SER A 183 -10.91 1.63 -7.47
CA SER A 183 -12.35 1.55 -7.66
C SER A 183 -12.98 2.94 -7.72
N LYS A 184 -14.16 3.03 -8.31
CA LYS A 184 -14.97 4.25 -8.34
C LYS A 184 -16.44 3.93 -8.12
N THR A 185 -17.24 4.91 -7.75
CA THR A 185 -18.68 4.77 -7.74
C THR A 185 -19.19 4.49 -9.16
N ASP A 186 -20.13 3.55 -9.28
CA ASP A 186 -20.66 3.13 -10.59
C ASP A 186 -21.29 4.30 -11.37
N ASN A 187 -21.87 5.25 -10.64
CA ASN A 187 -22.43 6.49 -11.16
C ASN A 187 -22.54 7.54 -10.04
N PRO A 188 -22.80 8.84 -10.35
CA PRO A 188 -22.85 9.92 -9.34
C PRO A 188 -23.93 9.76 -8.24
N TRP A 189 -24.99 8.98 -8.51
CA TRP A 189 -26.09 8.75 -7.57
C TRP A 189 -26.02 7.39 -6.86
N SER A 190 -24.86 6.72 -6.89
CA SER A 190 -24.66 5.40 -6.29
C SER A 190 -23.49 5.43 -5.30
N ASP A 191 -23.66 4.76 -4.18
CA ASP A 191 -22.56 4.50 -3.23
C ASP A 191 -21.84 3.18 -3.50
N ASN A 192 -22.26 2.42 -4.53
CA ASN A 192 -21.64 1.15 -4.89
C ASN A 192 -20.36 1.39 -5.69
N TYR A 193 -19.25 0.87 -5.19
CA TYR A 193 -17.97 0.92 -5.88
C TYR A 193 -17.84 -0.21 -6.88
N LYS A 194 -17.27 0.11 -8.05
CA LYS A 194 -16.89 -0.84 -9.08
C LYS A 194 -15.39 -0.76 -9.29
N VAL A 195 -14.75 -1.92 -9.33
CA VAL A 195 -13.31 -2.01 -9.60
C VAL A 195 -13.02 -1.54 -11.02
N VAL A 196 -12.07 -0.64 -11.14
CA VAL A 196 -11.54 -0.11 -12.39
C VAL A 196 -10.30 -0.87 -12.82
N TYR A 197 -9.38 -1.04 -11.88
CA TYR A 197 -8.12 -1.77 -12.10
C TYR A 197 -7.56 -2.28 -10.78
N GLN A 198 -6.98 -3.48 -10.77
CA GLN A 198 -6.40 -4.09 -9.57
C GLN A 198 -5.29 -5.07 -9.90
N SER A 199 -4.35 -5.26 -8.98
CA SER A 199 -3.31 -6.30 -9.05
C SER A 199 -3.78 -7.61 -8.45
N ASP A 200 -4.55 -7.56 -7.35
CA ASP A 200 -5.12 -8.71 -6.66
C ASP A 200 -6.60 -8.46 -6.32
N PRO A 201 -7.49 -9.46 -6.48
CA PRO A 201 -8.91 -9.32 -6.16
C PRO A 201 -9.22 -9.28 -4.67
N GLN A 202 -8.28 -9.64 -3.78
CA GLN A 202 -8.50 -9.70 -2.33
C GLN A 202 -7.37 -9.03 -1.55
N LEU A 203 -7.46 -7.71 -1.39
CA LEU A 203 -6.56 -6.98 -0.50
C LEU A 203 -6.89 -7.27 0.97
N THR A 204 -5.87 -7.54 1.78
CA THR A 204 -6.03 -7.80 3.21
C THR A 204 -5.65 -6.56 4.01
N ASP A 205 -6.60 -6.00 4.78
CA ASP A 205 -6.41 -4.82 5.62
C ASP A 205 -5.72 -3.66 4.88
N PRO A 206 -6.28 -3.18 3.72
CA PRO A 206 -5.65 -2.16 2.92
C PRO A 206 -5.70 -0.79 3.58
N VAL A 207 -4.72 0.06 3.26
CA VAL A 207 -4.81 1.52 3.46
C VAL A 207 -5.38 2.16 2.20
N SER A 208 -6.19 3.20 2.35
CA SER A 208 -6.90 3.85 1.25
C SER A 208 -6.57 5.32 1.11
N TYR A 209 -6.73 5.80 -0.12
CA TYR A 209 -6.77 7.20 -0.49
C TYR A 209 -8.02 7.45 -1.34
N ASP A 210 -8.91 8.31 -0.81
CA ASP A 210 -10.16 8.66 -1.47
C ASP A 210 -10.03 10.03 -2.14
N PHE A 211 -10.55 10.14 -3.36
CA PHE A 211 -10.57 11.40 -4.13
C PHE A 211 -11.81 11.49 -5.00
N MET A 212 -12.11 12.68 -5.50
CA MET A 212 -13.25 12.93 -6.37
C MET A 212 -12.82 13.35 -7.77
N ILE A 213 -13.55 12.89 -8.77
CA ILE A 213 -13.46 13.37 -10.16
C ILE A 213 -14.88 13.69 -10.63
N GLY A 214 -15.15 14.96 -10.92
CA GLY A 214 -16.53 15.42 -11.06
C GLY A 214 -17.32 15.16 -9.79
N GLU A 215 -18.43 14.44 -9.92
CA GLU A 215 -19.29 14.04 -8.81
C GLU A 215 -19.12 12.57 -8.40
N GLU A 216 -18.12 11.89 -8.94
CA GLU A 216 -17.85 10.48 -8.68
C GLU A 216 -16.75 10.32 -7.64
N ASN A 217 -16.98 9.44 -6.66
CA ASN A 217 -15.97 9.08 -5.65
C ASN A 217 -15.08 7.99 -6.20
N TRP A 218 -13.79 8.17 -6.05
CA TRP A 218 -12.75 7.23 -6.38
C TRP A 218 -12.02 6.79 -5.14
N LYS A 219 -11.68 5.52 -5.05
CA LYS A 219 -10.94 4.94 -3.95
C LYS A 219 -9.76 4.16 -4.50
N PHE A 220 -8.58 4.49 -4.00
CA PHE A 220 -7.35 3.76 -4.29
C PHE A 220 -6.86 3.09 -3.01
N GLU A 221 -6.67 1.78 -3.03
CA GLU A 221 -6.32 0.95 -1.91
C GLU A 221 -5.02 0.21 -2.19
N VAL A 222 -4.16 0.09 -1.17
CA VAL A 222 -2.91 -0.68 -1.26
C VAL A 222 -2.69 -1.52 0.00
N THR A 223 -2.06 -2.68 -0.18
CA THR A 223 -1.60 -3.55 0.91
C THR A 223 -0.22 -4.12 0.56
N PRO A 224 0.68 -4.35 1.53
CA PRO A 224 1.93 -5.04 1.23
C PRO A 224 1.67 -6.49 0.78
N GLU A 225 2.32 -6.93 -0.30
CA GLU A 225 2.24 -8.30 -0.84
C GLU A 225 2.50 -9.38 0.23
N ASN A 226 3.45 -9.14 1.14
CA ASN A 226 3.79 -10.06 2.22
C ASN A 226 3.07 -9.75 3.55
N GLY A 227 1.99 -8.93 3.50
CA GLY A 227 1.26 -8.46 4.66
C GLY A 227 2.05 -7.46 5.53
N TRP A 228 1.42 -7.01 6.62
CA TRP A 228 1.96 -5.94 7.46
C TRP A 228 3.08 -6.38 8.39
N GLY A 229 3.13 -7.66 8.79
CA GLY A 229 4.13 -8.20 9.70
C GLY A 229 5.49 -8.46 9.04
N ASN A 230 6.55 -8.43 9.85
CA ASN A 230 7.89 -8.85 9.41
C ASN A 230 8.23 -10.23 10.01
N ASN A 231 7.64 -11.29 9.45
CA ASN A 231 7.82 -12.65 9.92
C ASN A 231 9.30 -13.08 9.94
N THR A 232 10.10 -12.59 9.00
CA THR A 232 11.54 -12.88 8.95
C THR A 232 12.28 -12.27 10.14
N LEU A 233 12.00 -11.01 10.48
CA LEU A 233 12.60 -10.35 11.64
C LEU A 233 12.21 -11.06 12.94
N ILE A 234 10.94 -11.39 13.09
CA ILE A 234 10.42 -12.13 14.27
C ILE A 234 11.12 -13.49 14.39
N ALA A 235 11.28 -14.24 13.29
CA ALA A 235 11.97 -15.52 13.29
C ALA A 235 13.45 -15.38 13.67
N VAL A 236 14.17 -14.40 13.13
CA VAL A 236 15.58 -14.14 13.46
C VAL A 236 15.75 -13.79 14.94
N ILE A 237 14.91 -12.88 15.47
CA ILE A 237 14.92 -12.53 16.89
C ILE A 237 14.63 -13.77 17.74
N GLY A 238 13.64 -14.59 17.38
CA GLY A 238 13.30 -15.82 18.09
C GLY A 238 14.46 -16.81 18.15
N VAL A 239 15.13 -17.09 17.04
CA VAL A 239 16.29 -17.97 16.97
C VAL A 239 17.45 -17.44 17.83
N PHE A 240 17.71 -16.13 17.79
CA PHE A 240 18.75 -15.50 18.61
C PHE A 240 18.50 -15.68 20.11
N PHE A 241 17.26 -15.47 20.57
CA PHE A 241 16.91 -15.68 21.97
C PHE A 241 16.96 -17.14 22.41
N ILE A 242 16.59 -18.09 21.54
CA ILE A 242 16.76 -19.53 21.82
C ILE A 242 18.25 -19.85 21.99
N ALA A 243 19.11 -19.35 21.10
CA ALA A 243 20.56 -19.57 21.19
C ALA A 243 21.16 -19.01 22.51
N ILE A 244 20.77 -17.80 22.91
CA ILE A 244 21.20 -17.21 24.18
C ILE A 244 20.72 -18.04 25.38
N THR A 245 19.49 -18.49 25.36
CA THR A 245 18.92 -19.31 26.45
C THR A 245 19.70 -20.62 26.62
N LEU A 246 20.00 -21.29 25.51
CA LEU A 246 20.81 -22.51 25.50
C LEU A 246 22.23 -22.26 26.03
N LEU A 247 22.87 -21.17 25.59
CA LEU A 247 24.19 -20.78 26.08
C LEU A 247 24.20 -20.53 27.58
N LEU A 248 23.24 -19.78 28.11
CA LEU A 248 23.11 -19.55 29.56
C LEU A 248 22.85 -20.84 30.33
N ALA A 249 22.06 -21.76 29.78
CA ALA A 249 21.85 -23.08 30.43
C ALA A 249 23.15 -23.90 30.49
N VAL A 250 23.94 -23.90 29.42
CA VAL A 250 25.26 -24.58 29.41
C VAL A 250 26.22 -23.92 30.40
N LEU A 251 26.32 -22.59 30.42
CA LEU A 251 27.18 -21.87 31.34
C LEU A 251 26.78 -22.13 32.79
N THR A 252 25.50 -22.14 33.12
CA THR A 252 24.99 -22.47 34.45
C THR A 252 25.37 -23.89 34.85
N ARG A 253 25.22 -24.86 33.94
CA ARG A 253 25.64 -26.25 34.22
C ARG A 253 27.12 -26.38 34.44
N VAL A 254 27.95 -25.74 33.62
CA VAL A 254 29.43 -25.72 33.81
C VAL A 254 29.78 -25.10 35.15
N TRP A 255 29.16 -23.97 35.53
CA TRP A 255 29.39 -23.31 36.81
C TRP A 255 29.01 -24.23 38.00
N LEU A 256 27.85 -24.90 37.96
CA LEU A 256 27.41 -25.83 39.01
C LEU A 256 28.38 -27.01 39.17
N VAL A 257 28.80 -27.65 38.06
CA VAL A 257 29.77 -28.75 38.08
C VAL A 257 31.11 -28.29 38.59
N SER A 258 31.60 -27.13 38.18
CA SER A 258 32.85 -26.55 38.66
C SER A 258 32.80 -26.28 40.18
N LYS A 259 31.68 -25.75 40.67
CA LYS A 259 31.48 -25.53 42.11
C LYS A 259 31.47 -26.83 42.91
N GLU A 260 30.78 -27.86 42.40
CA GLU A 260 30.74 -29.18 43.03
C GLU A 260 32.16 -29.82 43.08
N ASN A 261 32.87 -29.78 41.95
CA ASN A 261 34.24 -30.27 41.90
C ASN A 261 35.18 -29.54 42.86
N LYS A 262 35.08 -28.20 42.92
CA LYS A 262 35.86 -27.40 43.88
C LYS A 262 35.59 -27.85 45.32
N ASN A 263 34.35 -28.06 45.70
CA ASN A 263 33.99 -28.54 47.02
C ASN A 263 34.55 -29.97 47.29
N LYS A 264 34.49 -30.86 46.32
CA LYS A 264 35.08 -32.20 46.40
C LYS A 264 36.58 -32.15 46.58
N PHE A 265 37.26 -31.32 45.78
CA PHE A 265 38.72 -31.11 45.92
C PHE A 265 39.13 -30.52 47.30
N GLN A 266 38.35 -29.59 47.83
CA GLN A 266 38.58 -29.05 49.15
C GLN A 266 38.46 -30.13 50.24
N ILE A 267 37.39 -30.95 50.18
CA ILE A 267 37.22 -32.04 51.14
C ILE A 267 38.39 -33.02 51.03
N LEU A 268 38.77 -33.45 49.85
CA LEU A 268 39.90 -34.40 49.62
C LEU A 268 41.25 -33.80 50.09
N ALA A 269 41.47 -32.47 49.92
CA ALA A 269 42.67 -31.81 50.34
C ALA A 269 42.80 -31.67 51.87
N HIS A 270 41.67 -31.62 52.59
CA HIS A 270 41.65 -31.32 54.03
C HIS A 270 41.30 -32.54 54.88
N THR A 271 40.84 -33.65 54.29
CA THR A 271 40.45 -34.86 55.03
C THR A 271 41.30 -36.07 54.66
N ASP A 272 41.56 -36.95 55.63
CA ASP A 272 42.16 -38.28 55.39
C ASP A 272 41.13 -39.23 54.75
N SER A 273 41.50 -39.87 53.67
CA SER A 273 40.61 -40.70 52.83
C SER A 273 40.12 -42.00 53.53
N LEU A 274 40.82 -42.50 54.57
CA LEU A 274 40.50 -43.69 55.28
C LEU A 274 39.58 -43.42 56.48
N THR A 275 39.88 -42.39 57.21
CA THR A 275 39.20 -42.07 58.51
C THR A 275 38.13 -41.01 58.37
N GLY A 276 38.14 -40.18 57.33
CA GLY A 276 37.20 -39.05 57.13
C GLY A 276 37.42 -37.88 58.05
N ILE A 277 38.46 -37.90 58.95
CA ILE A 277 38.81 -36.76 59.82
C ILE A 277 39.75 -35.82 59.05
N TYR A 278 39.98 -34.60 59.62
CA TYR A 278 40.95 -33.65 59.04
C TYR A 278 42.35 -34.28 58.99
N ASN A 279 43.03 -34.21 57.83
CA ASN A 279 44.40 -34.50 57.70
C ASN A 279 45.28 -33.37 58.36
N ARG A 280 46.55 -33.51 58.33
CA ARG A 280 47.47 -32.51 58.98
C ARG A 280 47.26 -31.10 58.37
N TYR A 281 47.12 -31.00 57.06
CA TYR A 281 46.91 -29.72 56.40
C TYR A 281 45.56 -29.09 56.78
N GLY A 282 44.49 -29.85 56.78
CA GLY A 282 43.16 -29.36 57.14
C GLY A 282 43.05 -28.99 58.58
N PHE A 283 43.78 -29.70 59.48
CA PHE A 283 43.86 -29.35 60.91
C PHE A 283 44.61 -28.04 61.13
N ASP A 284 45.79 -27.86 60.52
CA ASP A 284 46.62 -26.64 60.65
C ASP A 284 45.82 -25.41 60.15
N GLU A 285 45.14 -25.48 59.01
CA GLU A 285 44.30 -24.38 58.47
C GLU A 285 43.12 -24.04 59.40
N LEU A 286 42.40 -25.07 59.89
CA LEU A 286 41.28 -24.88 60.80
C LEU A 286 41.74 -24.25 62.13
N ALA A 287 42.85 -24.73 62.65
CA ALA A 287 43.46 -24.20 63.93
C ALA A 287 43.85 -22.71 63.75
N GLU A 288 44.50 -22.36 62.66
CA GLU A 288 44.85 -20.97 62.30
C GLU A 288 43.62 -20.06 62.20
N GLN A 289 42.57 -20.54 61.50
CA GLN A 289 41.32 -19.82 61.42
C GLN A 289 40.63 -19.62 62.76
N MET A 290 40.64 -20.65 63.64
CA MET A 290 40.05 -20.57 64.95
C MET A 290 40.82 -19.58 65.86
N ILE A 291 42.15 -19.62 65.86
CA ILE A 291 43.02 -18.71 66.60
C ILE A 291 42.83 -17.27 66.13
N THR A 292 42.78 -17.05 64.78
CA THR A 292 42.64 -15.71 64.28
C THR A 292 41.26 -15.10 64.53
N LYS A 293 40.18 -15.93 64.54
CA LYS A 293 38.82 -15.46 64.86
C LYS A 293 38.58 -15.22 66.37
N ASN A 294 39.36 -15.87 67.23
CA ASN A 294 39.16 -15.78 68.66
C ASN A 294 40.54 -15.59 69.44
N PRO A 295 41.18 -14.46 69.24
CA PRO A 295 42.55 -14.24 69.76
C PRO A 295 42.72 -14.35 71.32
N GLU A 296 41.63 -14.16 72.03
CA GLU A 296 41.63 -14.25 73.51
C GLU A 296 41.27 -15.66 74.01
N ALA A 297 40.91 -16.59 73.13
CA ALA A 297 40.50 -17.96 73.51
C ALA A 297 41.74 -18.84 73.81
N LYS A 298 41.63 -19.73 74.78
CA LYS A 298 42.65 -20.79 75.05
C LYS A 298 42.22 -22.04 74.29
N PHE A 299 43.08 -22.54 73.43
CA PHE A 299 42.86 -23.76 72.66
C PHE A 299 43.70 -24.93 73.19
N VAL A 300 43.16 -26.11 73.22
CA VAL A 300 43.87 -27.38 73.47
C VAL A 300 43.73 -28.27 72.24
N ALA A 301 44.84 -28.71 71.68
CA ALA A 301 44.84 -29.69 70.60
C ALA A 301 44.99 -31.10 71.23
N VAL A 302 44.11 -31.98 70.83
CA VAL A 302 44.21 -33.42 71.14
C VAL A 302 44.55 -34.14 69.83
N LEU A 303 45.72 -34.77 69.81
CA LEU A 303 46.20 -35.51 68.65
C LEU A 303 45.98 -37.03 68.83
#